data_d652cb1f586d1bd2d0c583586fc31ba3
#
_entry.id   d652cb1f586d1bd2d0c583586fc31ba3
#
_cell.length_a   1.000
_cell.length_b   1.000
_cell.length_c   1.000
_cell.angle_alpha   90.00
_cell.angle_beta   90.00
_cell.angle_gamma   90.00
#
_symmetry.space_group_name_H-M   'P 1'
#
loop_
_entity.id
_entity.type
_entity.pdbx_description
1 polymer ?
#
loop_
_entity_poly.entity_id
_entity_poly.type
_entity_poly.pdbx_seq_one_letter_code
_entity_poly.pdbx_strand_id
1 'polypeptide(L)'
;MPKTAKHMYDLSSVLPLAGLSAVRPGSTLLVSGPALSGKEDLVRELLTDGVRNRQGAIAVRTDGNGADWVAEIEASVEPFPGHRVAAIDCRFGRGRDEQELDTGALYYRVPDPADLTGVGIGITKSFDRLRDAGVTETRLALTSLSTMLTYADRRTTFKFCHVLSSRLGSAGYLGAFTIDSTAHDEQTMQVIKQAFDGQIELREAGGGREARLRGLGAGTGEWTAF
;
A
#
# COMPACT_ATOMS: atom_id res chain seq x y z
N MET A 1 23.01 -21.17 -7.15
CA MET A 1 21.55 -21.20 -7.22
C MET A 1 21.12 -20.20 -8.28
N PRO A 2 20.37 -20.58 -9.33
CA PRO A 2 19.88 -19.60 -10.28
C PRO A 2 18.93 -18.64 -9.56
N LYS A 3 19.15 -17.33 -9.71
CA LYS A 3 18.18 -16.31 -9.30
C LYS A 3 16.91 -16.56 -10.10
N THR A 4 15.87 -17.08 -9.45
CA THR A 4 14.53 -17.15 -10.03
C THR A 4 14.19 -15.76 -10.52
N ALA A 5 13.88 -15.61 -11.82
CA ALA A 5 13.46 -14.34 -12.37
C ALA A 5 12.22 -13.90 -11.59
N LYS A 6 12.33 -12.81 -10.83
CA LYS A 6 11.19 -12.26 -10.10
C LYS A 6 10.19 -11.77 -11.15
N HIS A 7 8.96 -12.28 -11.07
CA HIS A 7 7.89 -11.85 -11.97
C HIS A 7 7.59 -10.36 -11.76
N MET A 8 7.33 -9.66 -12.87
CA MET A 8 6.87 -8.25 -12.81
C MET A 8 5.44 -8.21 -12.30
N TYR A 9 5.10 -7.17 -11.55
CA TYR A 9 3.72 -6.92 -11.15
C TYR A 9 2.97 -6.27 -12.31
N ASP A 10 1.85 -6.84 -12.72
CA ASP A 10 0.91 -6.22 -13.64
C ASP A 10 -0.20 -5.54 -12.86
N LEU A 11 -0.36 -4.24 -13.04
CA LEU A 11 -1.38 -3.42 -12.39
C LEU A 11 -2.36 -2.82 -13.41
N SER A 12 -2.23 -3.18 -14.68
CA SER A 12 -3.03 -2.58 -15.76
C SER A 12 -4.52 -2.93 -15.69
N SER A 13 -4.86 -4.05 -15.04
CA SER A 13 -6.24 -4.44 -14.75
C SER A 13 -6.95 -3.49 -13.77
N VAL A 14 -6.18 -2.88 -12.86
CA VAL A 14 -6.68 -1.95 -11.83
C VAL A 14 -6.60 -0.50 -12.32
N LEU A 15 -5.52 -0.15 -12.99
CA LEU A 15 -5.30 1.20 -13.50
C LEU A 15 -4.58 1.13 -14.86
N PRO A 16 -5.29 1.40 -15.97
CA PRO A 16 -4.77 1.21 -17.33
C PRO A 16 -3.84 2.36 -17.75
N LEU A 17 -2.76 2.59 -17.00
CA LEU A 17 -1.73 3.56 -17.32
C LEU A 17 -0.51 2.89 -17.96
N ALA A 18 0.06 3.55 -18.96
CA ALA A 18 1.32 3.12 -19.55
C ALA A 18 2.41 3.01 -18.45
N GLY A 19 3.11 1.87 -18.42
CA GLY A 19 4.14 1.58 -17.40
C GLY A 19 3.66 0.79 -16.19
N LEU A 20 2.36 0.57 -16.02
CA LEU A 20 1.83 -0.25 -14.92
C LEU A 20 1.63 -1.73 -15.29
N SER A 21 1.77 -2.12 -16.55
CA SER A 21 1.70 -3.53 -16.98
C SER A 21 2.95 -4.35 -16.62
N ALA A 22 4.05 -3.70 -16.21
CA ALA A 22 5.30 -4.39 -15.90
C ALA A 22 6.09 -3.63 -14.82
N VAL A 23 5.52 -3.54 -13.62
CA VAL A 23 6.18 -2.88 -12.47
C VAL A 23 7.21 -3.83 -11.86
N ARG A 24 8.42 -3.33 -11.65
CA ARG A 24 9.53 -4.15 -11.12
C ARG A 24 9.24 -4.61 -9.69
N PRO A 25 9.61 -5.84 -9.34
CA PRO A 25 9.60 -6.30 -7.96
C PRO A 25 10.41 -5.36 -7.06
N GLY A 26 9.82 -5.01 -5.92
CA GLY A 26 10.44 -4.10 -4.96
C GLY A 26 10.13 -2.62 -5.19
N SER A 27 9.36 -2.28 -6.23
CA SER A 27 8.96 -0.91 -6.48
C SER A 27 7.95 -0.41 -5.44
N THR A 28 8.03 0.89 -5.16
CA THR A 28 7.11 1.58 -4.26
C THR A 28 6.48 2.79 -4.95
N LEU A 29 5.17 2.94 -4.78
CA LEU A 29 4.35 3.95 -5.42
C LEU A 29 3.70 4.86 -4.38
N LEU A 30 3.81 6.17 -4.58
CA LEU A 30 3.01 7.15 -3.86
C LEU A 30 1.73 7.45 -4.64
N VAL A 31 0.58 7.13 -4.09
CA VAL A 31 -0.74 7.48 -4.65
C VAL A 31 -1.22 8.77 -4.01
N SER A 32 -1.20 9.85 -4.76
CA SER A 32 -1.51 11.19 -4.28
C SER A 32 -2.72 11.79 -4.99
N GLY A 33 -3.55 12.48 -4.26
CA GLY A 33 -4.74 13.17 -4.78
C GLY A 33 -5.44 13.92 -3.66
N PRO A 34 -6.41 14.79 -3.99
CA PRO A 34 -7.26 15.44 -2.99
C PRO A 34 -8.03 14.42 -2.13
N ALA A 35 -8.64 14.90 -1.04
CA ALA A 35 -9.61 14.09 -0.31
C ALA A 35 -10.69 13.57 -1.28
N LEU A 36 -11.16 12.34 -1.04
CA LEU A 36 -12.22 11.68 -1.83
C LEU A 36 -11.88 11.42 -3.31
N SER A 37 -10.64 11.58 -3.74
CA SER A 37 -10.21 11.31 -5.12
C SER A 37 -10.22 9.83 -5.53
N GLY A 38 -10.60 8.90 -4.63
CA GLY A 38 -10.62 7.47 -4.88
C GLY A 38 -9.26 6.76 -4.66
N LYS A 39 -8.28 7.44 -4.06
CA LYS A 39 -6.96 6.84 -3.79
C LYS A 39 -7.01 5.62 -2.88
N GLU A 40 -7.93 5.59 -1.92
CA GLU A 40 -8.11 4.44 -1.04
C GLU A 40 -8.74 3.25 -1.77
N ASP A 41 -9.77 3.52 -2.59
CA ASP A 41 -10.39 2.50 -3.43
C ASP A 41 -9.38 1.88 -4.40
N LEU A 42 -8.53 2.73 -5.01
CA LEU A 42 -7.48 2.28 -5.92
C LEU A 42 -6.49 1.34 -5.23
N VAL A 43 -5.96 1.71 -4.05
CA VAL A 43 -4.97 0.85 -3.37
C VAL A 43 -5.61 -0.40 -2.77
N ARG A 44 -6.88 -0.36 -2.37
CA ARG A 44 -7.64 -1.54 -1.97
C ARG A 44 -7.81 -2.50 -3.16
N GLU A 45 -8.19 -1.99 -4.33
CA GLU A 45 -8.32 -2.83 -5.53
C GLU A 45 -6.96 -3.39 -5.97
N LEU A 46 -5.86 -2.65 -5.79
CA LEU A 46 -4.51 -3.18 -6.00
C LEU A 46 -4.23 -4.39 -5.10
N LEU A 47 -4.66 -4.38 -3.83
CA LEU A 47 -4.52 -5.54 -2.94
C LEU A 47 -5.43 -6.68 -3.37
N THR A 48 -6.69 -6.40 -3.68
CA THR A 48 -7.69 -7.37 -4.11
C THR A 48 -7.25 -8.10 -5.39
N ASP A 49 -6.77 -7.37 -6.39
CA ASP A 49 -6.20 -7.93 -7.61
C ASP A 49 -4.97 -8.81 -7.30
N GLY A 50 -4.12 -8.39 -6.37
CA GLY A 50 -3.00 -9.21 -5.91
C GLY A 50 -3.46 -10.55 -5.34
N VAL A 51 -4.50 -10.57 -4.50
CA VAL A 51 -5.06 -11.80 -3.92
C VAL A 51 -5.66 -12.70 -5.02
N ARG A 52 -6.40 -12.13 -5.99
CA ARG A 52 -6.90 -12.86 -7.18
C ARG A 52 -5.76 -13.51 -7.97
N ASN A 53 -4.61 -12.85 -8.04
CA ASN A 53 -3.40 -13.35 -8.71
C ASN A 53 -2.51 -14.22 -7.78
N ARG A 54 -3.06 -14.75 -6.67
CA ARG A 54 -2.39 -15.62 -5.70
C ARG A 54 -1.20 -14.98 -4.98
N GLN A 55 -1.10 -13.66 -5.00
CA GLN A 55 -0.11 -12.88 -4.25
C GLN A 55 -0.58 -12.64 -2.81
N GLY A 56 0.32 -12.25 -1.94
CA GLY A 56 -0.01 -11.78 -0.59
C GLY A 56 -0.52 -10.35 -0.61
N ALA A 57 -1.38 -10.01 0.34
CA ALA A 57 -1.89 -8.65 0.55
C ALA A 57 -1.68 -8.22 2.00
N ILE A 58 -1.09 -7.04 2.18
CA ILE A 58 -0.91 -6.42 3.50
C ILE A 58 -1.54 -5.03 3.48
N ALA A 59 -2.58 -4.84 4.28
CA ALA A 59 -3.23 -3.56 4.47
C ALA A 59 -2.73 -2.90 5.77
N VAL A 60 -2.12 -1.72 5.67
CA VAL A 60 -1.76 -0.87 6.83
C VAL A 60 -2.72 0.30 6.85
N ARG A 61 -3.59 0.33 7.86
CA ARG A 61 -4.65 1.34 8.00
C ARG A 61 -4.35 2.26 9.17
N THR A 62 -4.10 3.54 8.89
CA THR A 62 -3.88 4.57 9.92
C THR A 62 -5.11 5.46 10.13
N ASP A 63 -6.08 5.37 9.25
CA ASP A 63 -7.26 6.24 9.16
C ASP A 63 -8.59 5.47 9.19
N GLY A 64 -8.55 4.13 9.32
CA GLY A 64 -9.73 3.30 9.30
C GLY A 64 -9.51 1.92 9.90
N ASN A 65 -10.55 1.10 9.89
CA ASN A 65 -10.54 -0.25 10.43
C ASN A 65 -9.86 -1.22 9.44
N GLY A 66 -8.80 -1.89 9.89
CA GLY A 66 -8.11 -2.90 9.10
C GLY A 66 -8.97 -4.13 8.80
N ALA A 67 -9.84 -4.54 9.73
CA ALA A 67 -10.72 -5.69 9.53
C ALA A 67 -11.78 -5.44 8.44
N ASP A 68 -12.25 -4.18 8.28
CA ASP A 68 -13.21 -3.85 7.23
C ASP A 68 -12.59 -4.08 5.83
N TRP A 69 -11.31 -3.75 5.64
CA TRP A 69 -10.62 -4.03 4.39
C TRP A 69 -10.46 -5.51 4.13
N VAL A 70 -10.19 -6.32 5.17
CA VAL A 70 -10.15 -7.78 5.01
C VAL A 70 -11.52 -8.28 4.54
N ALA A 71 -12.61 -7.83 5.15
CA ALA A 71 -13.97 -8.21 4.78
C ALA A 71 -14.35 -7.77 3.34
N GLU A 72 -13.91 -6.58 2.92
CA GLU A 72 -14.15 -6.08 1.55
C GLU A 72 -13.36 -6.90 0.50
N ILE A 73 -12.12 -7.28 0.81
CA ILE A 73 -11.32 -8.16 -0.07
C ILE A 73 -11.95 -9.55 -0.10
N GLU A 74 -12.38 -10.10 1.05
CA GLU A 74 -13.08 -11.37 1.14
C GLU A 74 -14.34 -11.38 0.27
N ALA A 75 -15.16 -10.35 0.36
CA ALA A 75 -16.36 -10.22 -0.46
C ALA A 75 -16.10 -10.17 -1.98
N SER A 76 -14.86 -9.85 -2.37
CA SER A 76 -14.44 -9.66 -3.76
C SER A 76 -13.66 -10.84 -4.34
N VAL A 77 -13.26 -11.82 -3.52
CA VAL A 77 -12.40 -12.95 -3.92
C VAL A 77 -12.95 -14.26 -3.40
N GLU A 78 -13.34 -15.16 -4.27
CA GLU A 78 -13.89 -16.49 -3.92
C GLU A 78 -13.13 -17.63 -4.63
N PRO A 79 -12.61 -18.65 -3.90
CA PRO A 79 -12.57 -18.75 -2.44
C PRO A 79 -11.54 -17.77 -1.86
N PHE A 80 -11.86 -17.20 -0.69
CA PHE A 80 -10.97 -16.26 -0.02
C PHE A 80 -9.77 -16.97 0.64
N PRO A 81 -8.52 -16.64 0.27
CA PRO A 81 -7.34 -17.27 0.83
C PRO A 81 -6.82 -16.44 2.04
N GLY A 82 -7.53 -16.44 3.17
CA GLY A 82 -7.21 -15.60 4.33
C GLY A 82 -5.75 -15.69 4.80
N HIS A 83 -5.14 -16.88 4.71
CA HIS A 83 -3.71 -17.07 5.03
C HIS A 83 -2.73 -16.24 4.19
N ARG A 84 -3.21 -15.61 3.10
CA ARG A 84 -2.43 -14.70 2.24
C ARG A 84 -2.71 -13.23 2.52
N VAL A 85 -3.57 -12.92 3.50
CA VAL A 85 -3.99 -11.55 3.80
C VAL A 85 -3.60 -11.19 5.22
N ALA A 86 -3.09 -9.98 5.39
CA ALA A 86 -2.81 -9.39 6.69
C ALA A 86 -3.31 -7.94 6.74
N ALA A 87 -3.79 -7.53 7.91
CA ALA A 87 -4.16 -6.16 8.18
C ALA A 87 -3.46 -5.63 9.43
N ILE A 88 -2.90 -4.43 9.35
CA ILE A 88 -2.36 -3.67 10.48
C ILE A 88 -3.28 -2.47 10.71
N ASP A 89 -3.94 -2.45 11.85
CA ASP A 89 -4.89 -1.41 12.26
C ASP A 89 -4.19 -0.47 13.25
N CYS A 90 -4.01 0.78 12.86
CA CYS A 90 -3.27 1.78 13.62
C CYS A 90 -4.21 2.81 14.30
N ARG A 91 -5.45 2.44 14.60
CA ARG A 91 -6.39 3.34 15.29
C ARG A 91 -6.07 3.46 16.77
N PHE A 92 -6.30 4.65 17.34
CA PHE A 92 -6.18 4.88 18.76
C PHE A 92 -6.96 3.84 19.58
N GLY A 93 -6.28 3.24 20.55
CA GLY A 93 -6.88 2.18 21.34
C GLY A 93 -5.97 1.64 22.42
N ARG A 94 -6.35 0.49 22.99
CA ARG A 94 -5.59 -0.16 24.05
C ARG A 94 -4.62 -1.19 23.49
N GLY A 95 -3.32 -0.99 23.70
CA GLY A 95 -2.28 -1.99 23.52
C GLY A 95 -2.08 -2.46 22.07
N ARG A 96 -0.99 -3.19 21.90
CA ARG A 96 -0.73 -3.98 20.67
C ARG A 96 -1.35 -5.35 20.84
N ASP A 97 -1.98 -5.84 19.81
CA ASP A 97 -2.63 -7.15 19.80
C ASP A 97 -2.42 -7.82 18.45
N GLU A 98 -2.29 -9.13 18.47
CA GLU A 98 -2.17 -9.96 17.28
C GLU A 98 -3.19 -11.08 17.37
N GLN A 99 -3.99 -11.23 16.34
CA GLN A 99 -5.00 -12.29 16.26
C GLN A 99 -5.14 -12.78 14.82
N GLU A 100 -5.65 -13.99 14.68
CA GLU A 100 -6.16 -14.49 13.41
C GLU A 100 -7.67 -14.23 13.36
N LEU A 101 -8.14 -13.60 12.29
CA LEU A 101 -9.58 -13.42 12.06
C LEU A 101 -10.23 -14.75 11.65
N ASP A 102 -11.55 -14.85 11.78
CA ASP A 102 -12.31 -16.04 11.36
C ASP A 102 -12.08 -16.39 9.88
N THR A 103 -11.72 -15.41 9.08
CA THR A 103 -11.34 -15.56 7.67
C THR A 103 -9.98 -16.23 7.46
N GLY A 104 -9.18 -16.43 8.52
CA GLY A 104 -7.79 -16.89 8.45
C GLY A 104 -6.78 -15.80 8.16
N ALA A 105 -7.19 -14.54 8.05
CA ALA A 105 -6.29 -13.41 7.86
C ALA A 105 -5.60 -13.00 9.17
N LEU A 106 -4.33 -12.61 9.08
CA LEU A 106 -3.60 -12.03 10.21
C LEU A 106 -4.11 -10.61 10.47
N TYR A 107 -4.45 -10.30 11.71
CA TYR A 107 -4.80 -8.96 12.14
C TYR A 107 -3.88 -8.52 13.27
N TYR A 108 -3.24 -7.36 13.09
CA TYR A 108 -2.31 -6.79 14.05
C TYR A 108 -2.75 -5.37 14.41
N ARG A 109 -2.97 -5.11 15.71
CA ARG A 109 -3.35 -3.80 16.19
C ARG A 109 -2.14 -3.02 16.68
N VAL A 110 -2.08 -1.74 16.28
CA VAL A 110 -1.14 -0.73 16.76
C VAL A 110 -1.95 0.40 17.38
N PRO A 111 -1.71 0.79 18.64
CA PRO A 111 -2.61 1.68 19.38
C PRO A 111 -2.55 3.15 18.94
N ASP A 112 -1.61 3.52 18.06
CA ASP A 112 -1.37 4.91 17.66
C ASP A 112 -0.79 4.95 16.24
N PRO A 113 -1.34 5.77 15.33
CA PRO A 113 -0.77 5.98 13.99
C PRO A 113 0.67 6.52 13.98
N ALA A 114 1.10 7.18 15.07
CA ALA A 114 2.47 7.64 15.26
C ALA A 114 3.43 6.58 15.84
N ASP A 115 2.93 5.44 16.27
CA ASP A 115 3.77 4.31 16.70
C ASP A 115 4.37 3.58 15.49
N LEU A 116 5.25 4.27 14.77
CA LEU A 116 5.90 3.75 13.57
C LEU A 116 6.72 2.47 13.83
N THR A 117 7.19 2.29 15.06
CA THR A 117 7.87 1.06 15.49
C THR A 117 6.87 -0.10 15.55
N GLY A 118 5.70 0.12 16.15
CA GLY A 118 4.62 -0.86 16.19
C GLY A 118 4.12 -1.24 14.80
N VAL A 119 3.95 -0.25 13.92
CA VAL A 119 3.62 -0.49 12.50
C VAL A 119 4.68 -1.36 11.83
N GLY A 120 5.97 -1.03 12.01
CA GLY A 120 7.08 -1.79 11.46
C GLY A 120 7.14 -3.24 11.97
N ILE A 121 6.77 -3.48 13.24
CA ILE A 121 6.66 -4.82 13.83
C ILE A 121 5.52 -5.59 13.17
N GLY A 122 4.33 -4.98 13.07
CA GLY A 122 3.17 -5.59 12.41
C GLY A 122 3.46 -5.99 10.96
N ILE A 123 4.12 -5.11 10.20
CA ILE A 123 4.55 -5.40 8.82
C ILE A 123 5.53 -6.58 8.79
N THR A 124 6.49 -6.63 9.72
CA THR A 124 7.47 -7.73 9.77
C THR A 124 6.78 -9.07 10.04
N LYS A 125 5.88 -9.11 11.01
CA LYS A 125 5.08 -10.31 11.32
C LYS A 125 4.23 -10.75 10.13
N SER A 126 3.65 -9.78 9.40
CA SER A 126 2.90 -10.08 8.18
C SER A 126 3.79 -10.69 7.10
N PHE A 127 5.02 -10.18 6.91
CA PHE A 127 5.99 -10.77 5.97
C PHE A 127 6.35 -12.21 6.37
N ASP A 128 6.60 -12.46 7.66
CA ASP A 128 6.94 -13.79 8.16
C ASP A 128 5.76 -14.76 7.96
N ARG A 129 4.55 -14.35 8.33
CA ARG A 129 3.33 -15.16 8.12
C ARG A 129 3.12 -15.54 6.66
N LEU A 130 3.22 -14.57 5.74
CA LEU A 130 3.05 -14.80 4.31
C LEU A 130 4.15 -15.72 3.75
N ARG A 131 5.39 -15.52 4.15
CA ARG A 131 6.51 -16.38 3.75
C ARG A 131 6.30 -17.82 4.24
N ASP A 132 5.88 -18.02 5.48
CA ASP A 132 5.62 -19.33 6.07
C ASP A 132 4.44 -20.02 5.37
N ALA A 133 3.48 -19.26 4.84
CA ALA A 133 2.41 -19.75 3.96
C ALA A 133 2.87 -20.00 2.50
N GLY A 134 4.16 -19.86 2.19
CA GLY A 134 4.72 -20.09 0.86
C GLY A 134 4.46 -18.97 -0.15
N VAL A 135 4.04 -17.78 0.30
CA VAL A 135 3.78 -16.62 -0.57
C VAL A 135 5.11 -15.94 -0.93
N THR A 136 5.38 -15.82 -2.22
CA THR A 136 6.64 -15.25 -2.74
C THR A 136 6.48 -13.84 -3.27
N GLU A 137 5.29 -13.44 -3.67
CA GLU A 137 4.95 -12.12 -4.18
C GLU A 137 3.91 -11.48 -3.27
N THR A 138 4.11 -10.23 -2.90
CA THR A 138 3.23 -9.54 -1.94
C THR A 138 3.05 -8.08 -2.34
N ARG A 139 1.82 -7.60 -2.20
CA ARG A 139 1.48 -6.18 -2.30
C ARG A 139 1.18 -5.62 -0.91
N LEU A 140 1.77 -4.49 -0.58
CA LEU A 140 1.48 -3.75 0.65
C LEU A 140 0.83 -2.41 0.28
N ALA A 141 -0.30 -2.10 0.93
CA ALA A 141 -0.91 -0.77 0.87
C ALA A 141 -0.87 -0.11 2.26
N LEU A 142 -0.47 1.17 2.32
CA LEU A 142 -0.52 1.99 3.52
C LEU A 142 -1.43 3.20 3.28
N THR A 143 -2.48 3.30 4.05
CA THR A 143 -3.40 4.43 4.11
C THR A 143 -3.52 4.91 5.56
N SER A 144 -3.28 6.17 5.87
CA SER A 144 -2.84 7.27 5.03
C SER A 144 -1.56 7.87 5.61
N LEU A 145 -0.62 8.29 4.75
CA LEU A 145 0.55 9.05 5.21
C LEU A 145 0.16 10.41 5.78
N SER A 146 -0.95 10.99 5.31
CA SER A 146 -1.45 12.25 5.88
C SER A 146 -1.87 12.10 7.33
N THR A 147 -2.48 10.98 7.70
CA THR A 147 -2.78 10.67 9.10
C THR A 147 -1.50 10.53 9.92
N MET A 148 -0.49 9.81 9.41
CA MET A 148 0.81 9.73 10.10
C MET A 148 1.46 11.10 10.29
N LEU A 149 1.42 11.97 9.27
CA LEU A 149 1.97 13.33 9.31
C LEU A 149 1.21 14.27 10.27
N THR A 150 -0.02 13.93 10.66
CA THR A 150 -0.77 14.67 11.67
C THR A 150 -0.23 14.42 13.08
N TYR A 151 0.29 13.21 13.33
CA TYR A 151 0.72 12.77 14.67
C TYR A 151 2.24 12.59 14.80
N ALA A 152 2.97 12.51 13.69
CA ALA A 152 4.43 12.42 13.65
C ALA A 152 5.01 13.54 12.77
N ASP A 153 6.23 13.98 13.07
CA ASP A 153 6.89 14.99 12.26
C ASP A 153 7.30 14.47 10.86
N ARG A 154 7.47 15.37 9.91
CA ARG A 154 7.82 15.08 8.52
C ARG A 154 9.10 14.25 8.38
N ARG A 155 10.13 14.55 9.19
CA ARG A 155 11.42 13.85 9.12
C ARG A 155 11.29 12.40 9.57
N THR A 156 10.56 12.16 10.64
CA THR A 156 10.28 10.83 11.18
C THR A 156 9.43 10.00 10.20
N THR A 157 8.38 10.59 9.64
CA THR A 157 7.55 9.94 8.62
C THR A 157 8.34 9.62 7.36
N PHE A 158 9.16 10.56 6.85
CA PHE A 158 10.04 10.31 5.71
C PHE A 158 11.01 9.15 5.97
N LYS A 159 11.67 9.14 7.14
CA LYS A 159 12.59 8.06 7.51
C LYS A 159 11.89 6.70 7.55
N PHE A 160 10.68 6.65 8.09
CA PHE A 160 9.87 5.44 8.10
C PHE A 160 9.57 4.96 6.67
N CYS A 161 9.05 5.84 5.80
CA CYS A 161 8.76 5.53 4.41
C CYS A 161 10.02 5.02 3.68
N HIS A 162 11.15 5.70 3.84
CA HIS A 162 12.41 5.32 3.21
C HIS A 162 12.92 3.93 3.65
N VAL A 163 12.85 3.64 4.96
CA VAL A 163 13.21 2.34 5.50
C VAL A 163 12.26 1.24 5.01
N LEU A 164 10.95 1.51 5.00
CA LEU A 164 9.96 0.54 4.53
C LEU A 164 10.10 0.28 3.03
N SER A 165 10.30 1.32 2.21
CA SER A 165 10.58 1.18 0.77
C SER A 165 11.82 0.32 0.51
N SER A 166 12.90 0.55 1.27
CA SER A 166 14.13 -0.28 1.18
C SER A 166 13.86 -1.75 1.53
N ARG A 167 13.03 -2.02 2.55
CA ARG A 167 12.67 -3.39 2.94
C ARG A 167 11.81 -4.08 1.88
N LEU A 168 10.82 -3.37 1.33
CA LEU A 168 10.01 -3.85 0.21
C LEU A 168 10.89 -4.15 -1.01
N GLY A 169 11.84 -3.24 -1.33
CA GLY A 169 12.83 -3.43 -2.37
C GLY A 169 13.64 -4.71 -2.20
N SER A 170 14.15 -4.94 -0.99
CA SER A 170 14.94 -6.14 -0.66
C SER A 170 14.11 -7.43 -0.75
N ALA A 171 12.84 -7.39 -0.31
CA ALA A 171 11.93 -8.52 -0.38
C ALA A 171 11.41 -8.78 -1.82
N GLY A 172 11.42 -7.76 -2.67
CA GLY A 172 10.81 -7.78 -4.00
C GLY A 172 9.28 -7.64 -3.95
N TYR A 173 8.75 -6.99 -2.93
CA TYR A 173 7.34 -6.74 -2.74
C TYR A 173 6.94 -5.38 -3.31
N LEU A 174 5.72 -5.26 -3.80
CA LEU A 174 5.15 -4.00 -4.28
C LEU A 174 4.58 -3.21 -3.12
N GLY A 175 4.88 -1.91 -3.04
CA GLY A 175 4.29 -0.98 -2.07
C GLY A 175 3.45 0.11 -2.73
N ALA A 176 2.27 0.40 -2.16
CA ALA A 176 1.43 1.54 -2.53
C ALA A 176 1.07 2.34 -1.28
N PHE A 177 1.34 3.66 -1.29
CA PHE A 177 1.17 4.54 -0.13
C PHE A 177 0.29 5.71 -0.50
N THR A 178 -0.76 5.99 0.27
CA THR A 178 -1.64 7.13 -0.03
C THR A 178 -1.26 8.38 0.73
N ILE A 179 -1.41 9.53 0.08
CA ILE A 179 -1.27 10.86 0.70
C ILE A 179 -2.31 11.82 0.12
N ASP A 180 -2.89 12.67 0.96
CA ASP A 180 -3.71 13.78 0.51
C ASP A 180 -2.81 14.92 0.02
N SER A 181 -2.88 15.23 -1.28
CA SER A 181 -2.03 16.24 -1.90
C SER A 181 -2.40 17.67 -1.51
N THR A 182 -3.59 17.88 -0.94
CA THR A 182 -4.11 19.20 -0.54
C THR A 182 -3.95 19.48 0.95
N ALA A 183 -3.66 18.45 1.76
CA ALA A 183 -3.51 18.58 3.21
C ALA A 183 -2.10 19.04 3.64
N HIS A 184 -1.14 19.12 2.72
CA HIS A 184 0.27 19.38 3.02
C HIS A 184 0.85 20.47 2.12
N ASP A 185 1.83 21.21 2.65
CA ASP A 185 2.58 22.17 1.87
C ASP A 185 3.47 21.50 0.80
N GLU A 186 3.87 22.28 -0.18
CA GLU A 186 4.68 21.79 -1.30
C GLU A 186 6.00 21.18 -0.81
N GLN A 187 6.63 21.76 0.21
CA GLN A 187 7.87 21.26 0.77
C GLN A 187 7.72 19.88 1.36
N THR A 188 6.63 19.63 2.10
CA THR A 188 6.31 18.31 2.66
C THR A 188 6.08 17.30 1.54
N MET A 189 5.30 17.66 0.52
CA MET A 189 5.06 16.80 -0.63
C MET A 189 6.35 16.45 -1.37
N GLN A 190 7.24 17.42 -1.59
CA GLN A 190 8.53 17.19 -2.27
C GLN A 190 9.45 16.27 -1.46
N VAL A 191 9.49 16.40 -0.14
CA VAL A 191 10.30 15.53 0.71
C VAL A 191 9.74 14.09 0.71
N ILE A 192 8.44 13.92 0.94
CA ILE A 192 7.82 12.59 1.01
C ILE A 192 7.95 11.82 -0.30
N LYS A 193 7.78 12.48 -1.45
CA LYS A 193 7.95 11.86 -2.79
C LYS A 193 9.30 11.16 -2.97
N GLN A 194 10.36 11.67 -2.36
CA GLN A 194 11.72 11.12 -2.52
C GLN A 194 11.89 9.72 -1.90
N ALA A 195 10.94 9.27 -1.09
CA ALA A 195 10.98 7.93 -0.51
C ALA A 195 10.45 6.83 -1.47
N PHE A 196 9.94 7.19 -2.65
CA PHE A 196 9.23 6.28 -3.55
C PHE A 196 9.83 6.27 -4.96
N ASP A 197 9.68 5.14 -5.67
CA ASP A 197 10.19 4.95 -7.03
C ASP A 197 9.30 5.58 -8.09
N GLY A 198 7.99 5.74 -7.78
CA GLY A 198 7.03 6.36 -8.68
C GLY A 198 5.87 7.00 -7.93
N GLN A 199 5.10 7.80 -8.67
CA GLN A 199 3.92 8.48 -8.16
C GLN A 199 2.75 8.28 -9.11
N ILE A 200 1.60 7.87 -8.57
CA ILE A 200 0.30 7.93 -9.23
C ILE A 200 -0.40 9.19 -8.69
N GLU A 201 -0.65 10.15 -9.55
CA GLU A 201 -1.40 11.35 -9.21
C GLU A 201 -2.85 11.18 -9.65
N LEU A 202 -3.79 11.48 -8.76
CA LEU A 202 -5.23 11.43 -9.01
C LEU A 202 -5.81 12.83 -8.97
N ARG A 203 -6.79 13.09 -9.83
CA ARG A 203 -7.61 14.32 -9.81
C ARG A 203 -9.03 14.03 -10.28
N GLU A 204 -9.93 14.95 -9.96
CA GLU A 204 -11.24 15.02 -10.59
C GLU A 204 -11.16 15.97 -11.79
N ALA A 205 -11.71 15.56 -12.92
CA ALA A 205 -11.79 16.37 -14.13
C ALA A 205 -12.98 15.93 -14.98
N GLY A 206 -13.74 16.90 -15.51
CA GLY A 206 -14.83 16.62 -16.45
C GLY A 206 -15.96 15.73 -15.93
N GLY A 207 -16.15 15.66 -14.61
CA GLY A 207 -17.17 14.79 -13.98
C GLY A 207 -16.73 13.33 -13.82
N GLY A 208 -15.46 13.02 -14.06
CA GLY A 208 -14.82 11.71 -13.85
C GLY A 208 -13.52 11.83 -13.08
N ARG A 209 -12.84 10.70 -12.92
CA ARG A 209 -11.53 10.62 -12.30
C ARG A 209 -10.45 10.45 -13.36
N GLU A 210 -9.34 11.11 -13.17
CA GLU A 210 -8.16 10.97 -14.01
C GLU A 210 -6.93 10.62 -13.16
N ALA A 211 -6.07 9.79 -13.71
CA ALA A 211 -4.81 9.43 -13.12
C ALA A 211 -3.65 9.67 -14.09
N ARG A 212 -2.46 9.90 -13.54
CA ARG A 212 -1.22 9.86 -14.30
C ARG A 212 -0.09 9.23 -13.51
N LEU A 213 0.82 8.56 -14.21
CA LEU A 213 2.02 7.97 -13.63
C LEU A 213 3.22 8.89 -13.84
N ARG A 214 4.06 9.02 -12.81
CA ARG A 214 5.38 9.65 -12.88
C ARG A 214 6.42 8.71 -12.26
N GLY A 215 7.58 8.62 -12.86
CA GLY A 215 8.66 7.74 -12.41
C GLY A 215 8.56 6.33 -13.01
N LEU A 216 9.16 5.33 -12.37
CA LEU A 216 9.28 3.94 -12.84
C LEU A 216 9.95 3.76 -14.22
N GLY A 217 10.57 4.79 -14.77
CA GLY A 217 11.19 4.74 -16.09
C GLY A 217 10.22 4.66 -17.26
N ALA A 218 8.94 4.81 -17.02
CA ALA A 218 7.89 4.79 -18.01
C ALA A 218 6.94 5.97 -17.84
N GLY A 219 6.47 6.48 -18.97
CA GLY A 219 5.33 7.37 -19.01
C GLY A 219 5.64 8.85 -19.13
N THR A 220 4.90 9.48 -19.99
CA THR A 220 4.89 10.94 -20.27
C THR A 220 4.20 11.73 -19.19
N GLY A 221 3.58 11.06 -18.21
CA GLY A 221 2.75 11.71 -17.20
C GLY A 221 1.47 12.31 -17.77
N GLU A 222 0.91 11.73 -18.83
CA GLU A 222 -0.39 12.15 -19.37
C GLU A 222 -1.52 11.72 -18.44
N TRP A 223 -2.54 12.58 -18.35
CA TRP A 223 -3.75 12.29 -17.61
C TRP A 223 -4.65 11.33 -18.40
N THR A 224 -5.08 10.27 -17.76
CA THR A 224 -5.93 9.23 -18.35
C THR A 224 -7.13 9.01 -17.44
N ALA A 225 -8.32 8.96 -18.01
CA ALA A 225 -9.57 8.64 -17.28
C ALA A 225 -9.54 7.18 -16.79
N PHE A 226 -10.13 6.93 -15.61
CA PHE A 226 -10.26 5.59 -15.01
C PHE A 226 -11.49 5.48 -14.11
#